data_78b717d1fd676a953b2e1c5d99500d4c
#
_entry.id   78b717d1fd676a953b2e1c5d99500d4c
#
_cell.length_a   1.000
_cell.length_b   1.000
_cell.length_c   1.000
_cell.angle_alpha   90.00
_cell.angle_beta   90.00
_cell.angle_gamma   90.00
#
_symmetry.space_group_name_H-M   'P 1'
#
loop_
_entity.id
_entity.type
_entity.pdbx_description
1 polymer ?
#
loop_
_entity_poly.entity_id
_entity_poly.type
_entity_poly.pdbx_seq_one_letter_code
_entity_poly.pdbx_strand_id
1 'polypeptide(L)'
;MEASSVLLLRVSSVVDKDVDHPQFFDPPYALKYLQAGLQKYPDVTVHLLDCWVHPITVSDMLARAEGIRPDLIVISSSSFDAQVANDFVASMKQQQEAPLLIGIGQSHYLDRDVRNIHEKDYDAILLGEPEQEFFRLFDQIRARGAGDGEWREHYLRCYEQGQRFAVEEPDRLSFPSYTPEELESYRSIFPVQVPKRVVWGYLIATRGCPHGCVFCSEVMRVSIGRKMRSRSAANVADEMEHLERQGVNICSFQDDSFSADQRFVKSLCEELVARDSKMPWMARVRVDELDYELLALMKQAGCVMLGLGVESGSQRIIEQMQKQRHPKPWPDLCRQVFQWTRQLGIGTNAYYVIGNPTETREEIEQTIALALELKSDTIQVHFYTPYPGSMAWEKHKDVIAQHDATQMFHYATPMFALADVSIEDLVKLRSQFYRRYIFRASFGLTHMRKHAAFYWHNRDIFWSLLGIRKIFR
;
A
#
# COMPACT_ATOMS: atom_id res chain seq x y z
N MET A 1 36.09 0.44 -1.48
CA MET A 1 35.26 -0.56 -2.14
C MET A 1 34.24 0.21 -2.96
N GLU A 2 34.32 0.14 -4.27
CA GLU A 2 33.29 0.72 -5.13
C GLU A 2 32.09 -0.23 -5.05
N ALA A 3 30.91 0.25 -4.64
CA ALA A 3 29.72 -0.58 -4.57
C ALA A 3 29.31 -0.99 -5.99
N SER A 4 29.70 -2.19 -6.41
CA SER A 4 29.46 -2.74 -7.74
C SER A 4 28.31 -3.79 -7.74
N SER A 5 27.94 -4.32 -6.58
CA SER A 5 26.84 -5.28 -6.41
C SER A 5 25.89 -4.80 -5.31
N VAL A 6 24.63 -4.60 -5.66
CA VAL A 6 23.59 -4.10 -4.75
C VAL A 6 22.45 -5.12 -4.66
N LEU A 7 22.13 -5.53 -3.44
CA LEU A 7 20.94 -6.33 -3.16
C LEU A 7 19.82 -5.44 -2.58
N LEU A 8 18.71 -5.39 -3.26
CA LEU A 8 17.47 -4.80 -2.79
C LEU A 8 16.61 -5.91 -2.17
N LEU A 9 16.36 -5.85 -0.87
CA LEU A 9 15.69 -6.90 -0.11
C LEU A 9 14.39 -6.38 0.52
N ARG A 10 13.24 -6.97 0.17
CA ARG A 10 12.00 -6.84 0.96
C ARG A 10 11.86 -8.07 1.83
N VAL A 11 12.00 -7.92 3.14
CA VAL A 11 11.82 -9.01 4.10
C VAL A 11 10.35 -9.33 4.33
N SER A 12 10.06 -10.54 4.81
CA SER A 12 8.71 -10.98 5.19
C SER A 12 8.76 -11.85 6.43
N SER A 13 7.85 -11.61 7.36
CA SER A 13 7.60 -12.47 8.52
C SER A 13 6.74 -13.70 8.19
N VAL A 14 6.11 -13.72 7.03
CA VAL A 14 5.26 -14.84 6.58
C VAL A 14 6.16 -15.89 5.95
N VAL A 15 6.54 -16.88 6.74
CA VAL A 15 7.37 -18.02 6.29
C VAL A 15 6.52 -19.21 5.85
N ASP A 16 5.25 -19.26 6.27
CA ASP A 16 4.40 -20.43 6.09
C ASP A 16 3.55 -20.31 4.82
N LYS A 17 3.78 -21.24 3.88
CA LYS A 17 2.98 -21.40 2.66
C LYS A 17 1.54 -21.87 2.94
N ASP A 18 1.25 -22.31 4.16
CA ASP A 18 -0.08 -22.79 4.60
C ASP A 18 -1.00 -21.65 5.10
N VAL A 19 -0.50 -20.41 5.17
CA VAL A 19 -1.38 -19.26 5.36
C VAL A 19 -2.08 -19.04 4.02
N ASP A 20 -3.34 -19.45 3.92
CA ASP A 20 -4.26 -19.18 2.81
C ASP A 20 -4.51 -17.65 2.67
N HIS A 21 -3.45 -16.86 2.56
CA HIS A 21 -3.57 -15.50 2.05
C HIS A 21 -3.62 -15.60 0.53
N PRO A 22 -4.64 -15.04 -0.11
CA PRO A 22 -4.59 -14.88 -1.54
C PRO A 22 -3.26 -14.16 -1.85
N GLN A 23 -2.41 -14.77 -2.64
CA GLN A 23 -1.08 -14.28 -3.01
C GLN A 23 -1.21 -13.07 -3.95
N PHE A 24 -1.71 -11.96 -3.40
CA PHE A 24 -1.89 -10.72 -4.13
C PHE A 24 -1.03 -9.66 -3.47
N PHE A 25 0.13 -9.46 -4.07
CA PHE A 25 1.14 -8.56 -3.54
C PHE A 25 1.30 -7.36 -4.46
N ASP A 26 1.30 -6.20 -3.86
CA ASP A 26 1.79 -5.00 -4.52
C ASP A 26 3.33 -5.07 -4.60
N PRO A 27 3.94 -4.53 -5.66
CA PRO A 27 5.40 -4.47 -5.76
C PRO A 27 6.01 -3.62 -4.63
N PRO A 28 7.27 -3.85 -4.27
CA PRO A 28 7.99 -3.03 -3.32
C PRO A 28 8.39 -1.69 -3.97
N TYR A 29 7.47 -0.73 -4.01
CA TYR A 29 7.59 0.51 -4.79
C TYR A 29 8.93 1.22 -4.61
N ALA A 30 9.34 1.49 -3.36
CA ALA A 30 10.62 2.15 -3.10
C ALA A 30 11.78 1.36 -3.73
N LEU A 31 11.85 0.05 -3.53
CA LEU A 31 12.91 -0.79 -4.10
C LEU A 31 12.85 -0.81 -5.64
N LYS A 32 11.67 -0.78 -6.24
CA LYS A 32 11.52 -0.73 -7.71
C LYS A 32 12.00 0.59 -8.28
N TYR A 33 11.74 1.73 -7.61
CA TYR A 33 12.32 3.02 -7.98
C TYR A 33 13.83 3.04 -7.81
N LEU A 34 14.36 2.44 -6.72
CA LEU A 34 15.80 2.31 -6.52
C LEU A 34 16.43 1.43 -7.61
N GLN A 35 15.81 0.29 -7.92
CA GLN A 35 16.27 -0.61 -8.99
C GLN A 35 16.36 0.14 -10.33
N ALA A 36 15.31 0.86 -10.70
CA ALA A 36 15.27 1.63 -11.95
C ALA A 36 16.32 2.75 -11.99
N GLY A 37 16.56 3.43 -10.87
CA GLY A 37 17.58 4.47 -10.78
C GLY A 37 19.00 3.93 -10.82
N LEU A 38 19.26 2.77 -10.20
CA LEU A 38 20.57 2.11 -10.20
C LEU A 38 20.98 1.62 -11.60
N GLN A 39 20.05 1.36 -12.50
CA GLN A 39 20.36 1.02 -13.91
C GLN A 39 21.10 2.15 -14.67
N LYS A 40 21.14 3.38 -14.13
CA LYS A 40 21.96 4.46 -14.69
C LYS A 40 23.45 4.31 -14.41
N TYR A 41 23.83 3.40 -13.55
CA TYR A 41 25.22 3.09 -13.20
C TYR A 41 25.62 1.78 -13.91
N PRO A 42 26.33 1.86 -15.04
CA PRO A 42 26.58 0.69 -15.90
C PRO A 42 27.52 -0.35 -15.28
N ASP A 43 28.24 0.02 -14.25
CA ASP A 43 29.18 -0.81 -13.49
C ASP A 43 28.53 -1.44 -12.23
N VAL A 44 27.22 -1.20 -12.01
CA VAL A 44 26.49 -1.72 -10.85
C VAL A 44 25.56 -2.85 -11.25
N THR A 45 25.74 -4.00 -10.63
CA THR A 45 24.82 -5.13 -10.73
C THR A 45 23.78 -5.03 -9.63
N VAL A 46 22.49 -5.10 -9.99
CA VAL A 46 21.38 -4.96 -9.05
C VAL A 46 20.57 -6.24 -8.97
N HIS A 47 20.41 -6.75 -7.76
CA HIS A 47 19.56 -7.90 -7.45
C HIS A 47 18.35 -7.45 -6.64
N LEU A 48 17.16 -7.97 -6.94
CA LEU A 48 15.95 -7.78 -6.13
C LEU A 48 15.51 -9.12 -5.54
N LEU A 49 15.39 -9.16 -4.23
CA LEU A 49 14.85 -10.30 -3.49
C LEU A 49 13.60 -9.86 -2.74
N ASP A 50 12.45 -10.31 -3.22
CA ASP A 50 11.14 -10.00 -2.63
C ASP A 50 10.60 -11.21 -1.87
N CYS A 51 10.76 -11.21 -0.54
CA CYS A 51 10.33 -12.31 0.30
C CYS A 51 8.81 -12.32 0.56
N TRP A 52 8.08 -11.31 0.16
CA TRP A 52 6.61 -11.34 0.19
C TRP A 52 6.06 -12.22 -0.93
N VAL A 53 6.66 -12.16 -2.11
CA VAL A 53 6.29 -13.00 -3.26
C VAL A 53 6.83 -14.42 -3.12
N HIS A 54 8.05 -14.52 -2.60
CA HIS A 54 8.76 -15.77 -2.39
C HIS A 54 9.12 -15.94 -0.91
N PRO A 55 8.16 -16.36 -0.06
CA PRO A 55 8.39 -16.53 1.36
C PRO A 55 9.55 -17.49 1.61
N ILE A 56 10.56 -17.02 2.31
CA ILE A 56 11.77 -17.77 2.66
C ILE A 56 12.20 -17.45 4.10
N THR A 57 12.92 -18.36 4.72
CA THR A 57 13.46 -18.18 6.06
C THR A 57 14.62 -17.17 6.09
N VAL A 58 14.96 -16.65 7.26
CA VAL A 58 16.16 -15.82 7.45
C VAL A 58 17.41 -16.57 6.97
N SER A 59 17.51 -17.87 7.25
CA SER A 59 18.63 -18.71 6.78
C SER A 59 18.72 -18.75 5.25
N ASP A 60 17.58 -18.85 4.56
CA ASP A 60 17.55 -18.84 3.10
C ASP A 60 17.90 -17.45 2.52
N MET A 61 17.47 -16.37 3.20
CA MET A 61 17.87 -15.00 2.83
C MET A 61 19.39 -14.83 2.94
N LEU A 62 19.99 -15.31 4.04
CA LEU A 62 21.43 -15.27 4.25
C LEU A 62 22.18 -16.06 3.17
N ALA A 63 21.75 -17.29 2.89
CA ALA A 63 22.36 -18.12 1.85
C ALA A 63 22.30 -17.45 0.47
N ARG A 64 21.21 -16.78 0.14
CA ARG A 64 21.08 -16.02 -1.11
C ARG A 64 22.00 -14.79 -1.13
N ALA A 65 22.09 -14.04 -0.03
CA ALA A 65 23.00 -12.91 0.09
C ALA A 65 24.46 -13.37 -0.05
N GLU A 66 24.85 -14.49 0.59
CA GLU A 66 26.18 -15.10 0.44
C GLU A 66 26.49 -15.53 -1.00
N GLY A 67 25.49 -16.05 -1.72
CA GLY A 67 25.64 -16.42 -3.14
C GLY A 67 25.83 -15.20 -4.06
N ILE A 68 25.18 -14.08 -3.74
CA ILE A 68 25.27 -12.82 -4.50
C ILE A 68 26.56 -12.06 -4.16
N ARG A 69 27.00 -12.09 -2.90
CA ARG A 69 28.12 -11.30 -2.34
C ARG A 69 27.95 -9.80 -2.63
N PRO A 70 26.86 -9.18 -2.17
CA PRO A 70 26.64 -7.77 -2.43
C PRO A 70 27.59 -6.90 -1.62
N ASP A 71 28.01 -5.77 -2.18
CA ASP A 71 28.73 -4.73 -1.45
C ASP A 71 27.80 -3.90 -0.56
N LEU A 72 26.52 -3.82 -0.97
CA LEU A 72 25.49 -3.04 -0.31
C LEU A 72 24.14 -3.78 -0.34
N ILE A 73 23.45 -3.79 0.80
CA ILE A 73 22.09 -4.33 0.91
C ILE A 73 21.14 -3.20 1.36
N VAL A 74 20.08 -2.97 0.60
CA VAL A 74 18.98 -2.10 1.01
C VAL A 74 17.85 -2.97 1.53
N ILE A 75 17.51 -2.82 2.81
CA ILE A 75 16.53 -3.65 3.52
C ILE A 75 15.25 -2.86 3.71
N SER A 76 14.19 -3.29 3.03
CA SER A 76 12.84 -2.73 3.19
C SER A 76 12.02 -3.63 4.10
N SER A 77 11.52 -3.08 5.19
CA SER A 77 10.70 -3.81 6.16
C SER A 77 9.45 -3.06 6.56
N SER A 78 8.34 -3.79 6.68
CA SER A 78 7.11 -3.29 7.29
C SER A 78 7.21 -3.36 8.82
N SER A 79 6.23 -2.76 9.48
CA SER A 79 6.10 -2.86 10.93
C SER A 79 6.04 -4.30 11.45
N PHE A 80 5.48 -5.20 10.66
CA PHE A 80 5.31 -6.61 11.02
C PHE A 80 6.57 -7.43 10.80
N ASP A 81 7.43 -6.98 9.90
CA ASP A 81 8.64 -7.70 9.48
C ASP A 81 9.88 -7.24 10.24
N ALA A 82 9.74 -6.32 11.21
CA ALA A 82 10.87 -5.72 11.91
C ALA A 82 11.78 -6.74 12.60
N GLN A 83 11.20 -7.79 13.23
CA GLN A 83 12.01 -8.81 13.89
C GLN A 83 12.83 -9.62 12.87
N VAL A 84 12.22 -10.00 11.76
CA VAL A 84 12.90 -10.74 10.67
C VAL A 84 14.03 -9.89 10.07
N ALA A 85 13.78 -8.59 9.88
CA ALA A 85 14.81 -7.66 9.42
C ALA A 85 15.99 -7.58 10.39
N ASN A 86 15.70 -7.48 11.70
CA ASN A 86 16.73 -7.44 12.75
C ASN A 86 17.57 -8.71 12.80
N ASP A 87 16.93 -9.88 12.74
CA ASP A 87 17.61 -11.17 12.77
C ASP A 87 18.54 -11.32 11.54
N PHE A 88 18.08 -10.89 10.37
CA PHE A 88 18.88 -10.88 9.15
C PHE A 88 20.09 -9.94 9.28
N VAL A 89 19.86 -8.69 9.72
CA VAL A 89 20.89 -7.65 9.88
C VAL A 89 21.95 -8.08 10.89
N ALA A 90 21.54 -8.57 12.07
CA ALA A 90 22.45 -9.05 13.11
C ALA A 90 23.34 -10.19 12.60
N SER A 91 22.76 -11.11 11.80
CA SER A 91 23.51 -12.23 11.23
C SER A 91 24.50 -11.76 10.15
N MET A 92 24.10 -10.79 9.30
CA MET A 92 24.99 -10.24 8.27
C MET A 92 26.19 -9.51 8.88
N LYS A 93 25.99 -8.78 9.99
CA LYS A 93 27.10 -8.06 10.69
C LYS A 93 28.13 -8.97 11.35
N GLN A 94 27.82 -10.23 11.56
CA GLN A 94 28.78 -11.21 12.09
C GLN A 94 29.74 -11.78 11.03
N GLN A 95 29.49 -11.48 9.75
CA GLN A 95 30.35 -11.95 8.65
C GLN A 95 31.69 -11.16 8.63
N GLN A 96 32.78 -11.82 8.22
CA GLN A 96 34.11 -11.18 8.15
C GLN A 96 34.16 -10.01 7.15
N GLU A 97 33.44 -10.13 6.03
CA GLU A 97 33.28 -9.10 4.99
C GLU A 97 31.81 -8.72 4.90
N ALA A 98 31.31 -8.05 5.97
CA ALA A 98 29.92 -7.64 6.00
C ALA A 98 29.67 -6.52 4.97
N PRO A 99 28.59 -6.61 4.15
CA PRO A 99 28.18 -5.54 3.24
C PRO A 99 27.72 -4.31 4.03
N LEU A 100 27.60 -3.18 3.33
CA LEU A 100 26.90 -2.02 3.86
C LEU A 100 25.39 -2.32 3.97
N LEU A 101 24.78 -1.97 5.10
CA LEU A 101 23.37 -2.23 5.36
C LEU A 101 22.59 -0.92 5.50
N ILE A 102 21.67 -0.66 4.58
CA ILE A 102 20.81 0.52 4.58
C ILE A 102 19.36 0.10 4.89
N GLY A 103 18.80 0.64 5.95
CA GLY A 103 17.41 0.41 6.35
C GLY A 103 16.46 1.41 5.69
N ILE A 104 15.34 0.92 5.16
CA ILE A 104 14.21 1.72 4.68
C ILE A 104 12.89 1.07 5.11
N GLY A 105 11.80 1.83 5.06
CA GLY A 105 10.46 1.29 5.28
C GLY A 105 9.87 1.62 6.65
N GLN A 106 8.73 1.01 6.91
CA GLN A 106 7.85 1.41 8.02
C GLN A 106 8.33 0.96 9.41
N SER A 107 9.10 -0.12 9.49
CA SER A 107 9.61 -0.64 10.75
C SER A 107 10.42 0.38 11.54
N HIS A 108 11.12 1.27 10.83
CA HIS A 108 12.00 2.26 11.43
C HIS A 108 11.27 3.48 12.02
N TYR A 109 9.94 3.60 11.82
CA TYR A 109 9.11 4.66 12.44
C TYR A 109 8.52 4.25 13.79
N LEU A 110 8.65 2.97 14.14
CA LEU A 110 8.10 2.48 15.38
C LEU A 110 8.90 3.06 16.56
N ASP A 111 8.13 3.39 17.59
CA ASP A 111 8.71 3.89 18.83
C ASP A 111 9.80 2.91 19.31
N ARG A 112 11.00 3.42 19.56
CA ARG A 112 12.18 2.66 19.97
C ARG A 112 11.92 1.79 21.18
N ASP A 113 10.98 2.25 22.04
CA ASP A 113 10.60 1.53 23.26
C ASP A 113 9.75 0.29 23.01
N VAL A 114 9.08 0.20 21.85
CA VAL A 114 8.19 -0.92 21.50
C VAL A 114 8.93 -2.06 20.80
N ARG A 115 10.08 -1.77 20.19
CA ARG A 115 10.86 -2.76 19.45
C ARG A 115 12.35 -2.55 19.68
N ASN A 116 13.03 -3.62 20.05
CA ASN A 116 14.49 -3.72 20.01
C ASN A 116 14.95 -3.75 18.54
N ILE A 117 14.81 -2.63 17.83
CA ILE A 117 15.45 -2.48 16.53
C ILE A 117 16.94 -2.32 16.82
N HIS A 118 17.75 -3.21 16.30
CA HIS A 118 19.21 -3.09 16.37
C HIS A 118 19.67 -2.01 15.38
N GLU A 119 19.27 -0.75 15.65
CA GLU A 119 19.61 0.42 14.83
C GLU A 119 21.10 0.56 14.60
N LYS A 120 21.88 0.14 15.59
CA LYS A 120 23.36 0.18 15.57
C LYS A 120 23.98 -0.74 14.54
N ASP A 121 23.24 -1.71 14.04
CA ASP A 121 23.72 -2.67 13.07
C ASP A 121 23.53 -2.19 11.62
N TYR A 122 22.71 -1.15 11.41
CA TYR A 122 22.61 -0.48 10.11
C TYR A 122 23.71 0.58 9.93
N ASP A 123 24.21 0.71 8.73
CA ASP A 123 25.16 1.75 8.36
C ASP A 123 24.45 3.09 8.06
N ALA A 124 23.23 3.03 7.57
CA ALA A 124 22.32 4.16 7.44
C ALA A 124 20.86 3.72 7.52
N ILE A 125 19.97 4.60 7.98
CA ILE A 125 18.51 4.43 7.94
C ILE A 125 17.90 5.66 7.29
N LEU A 126 17.15 5.46 6.23
CA LEU A 126 16.48 6.54 5.48
C LEU A 126 14.99 6.52 5.78
N LEU A 127 14.55 7.45 6.65
CA LEU A 127 13.14 7.63 6.96
C LEU A 127 12.44 8.44 5.86
N GLY A 128 11.22 8.12 5.56
CA GLY A 128 10.41 8.83 4.57
C GLY A 128 10.41 8.17 3.21
N GLU A 129 10.62 8.97 2.20
CA GLU A 129 10.76 8.57 0.81
C GLU A 129 12.26 8.46 0.49
N PRO A 130 12.80 7.25 0.45
CA PRO A 130 14.25 7.07 0.41
C PRO A 130 14.85 7.37 -0.96
N GLU A 131 14.06 7.45 -2.04
CA GLU A 131 14.54 7.31 -3.40
C GLU A 131 15.60 8.39 -3.76
N GLN A 132 15.32 9.66 -3.56
CA GLN A 132 16.28 10.72 -3.89
C GLN A 132 17.48 10.72 -2.95
N GLU A 133 17.24 10.51 -1.65
CA GLU A 133 18.29 10.54 -0.65
C GLU A 133 19.21 9.33 -0.75
N PHE A 134 18.65 8.16 -1.12
CA PHE A 134 19.47 6.99 -1.40
C PHE A 134 20.51 7.25 -2.49
N PHE A 135 20.16 7.91 -3.59
CA PHE A 135 21.13 8.20 -4.65
C PHE A 135 22.19 9.20 -4.20
N ARG A 136 21.84 10.19 -3.35
CA ARG A 136 22.85 11.08 -2.75
C ARG A 136 23.82 10.32 -1.87
N LEU A 137 23.31 9.42 -1.01
CA LEU A 137 24.14 8.55 -0.18
C LEU A 137 24.98 7.59 -1.05
N PHE A 138 24.39 6.96 -2.06
CA PHE A 138 25.08 6.05 -2.95
C PHE A 138 26.24 6.71 -3.68
N ASP A 139 26.03 7.93 -4.21
CA ASP A 139 27.10 8.72 -4.83
C ASP A 139 28.21 9.09 -3.84
N GLN A 140 27.88 9.38 -2.59
CA GLN A 140 28.89 9.62 -1.53
C GLN A 140 29.70 8.37 -1.24
N ILE A 141 29.06 7.21 -1.10
CA ILE A 141 29.72 5.93 -0.87
C ILE A 141 30.71 5.63 -2.03
N ARG A 142 30.28 5.86 -3.26
CA ARG A 142 31.13 5.64 -4.44
C ARG A 142 32.32 6.60 -4.51
N ALA A 143 32.09 7.86 -4.18
CA ALA A 143 33.14 8.90 -4.26
C ALA A 143 34.19 8.77 -3.15
N ARG A 144 33.75 8.43 -1.92
CA ARG A 144 34.60 8.46 -0.72
C ARG A 144 34.97 7.07 -0.19
N GLY A 145 34.31 6.03 -0.67
CA GLY A 145 34.45 4.64 -0.22
C GLY A 145 33.62 4.31 1.01
N ALA A 146 33.38 3.02 1.20
CA ALA A 146 32.59 2.48 2.29
C ALA A 146 33.18 2.74 3.68
N GLY A 147 34.50 2.96 3.78
CA GLY A 147 35.20 3.22 5.05
C GLY A 147 35.13 4.65 5.57
N ASP A 148 34.58 5.59 4.79
CA ASP A 148 34.42 6.97 5.26
C ASP A 148 33.30 7.04 6.32
N GLY A 149 33.66 7.38 7.56
CA GLY A 149 32.73 7.51 8.68
C GLY A 149 31.82 8.72 8.62
N GLU A 150 32.15 9.77 7.85
CA GLU A 150 31.41 11.02 7.87
C GLU A 150 29.95 10.85 7.37
N TRP A 151 29.74 10.14 6.25
CA TRP A 151 28.39 9.90 5.74
C TRP A 151 27.59 9.00 6.70
N ARG A 152 28.23 7.99 7.31
CA ARG A 152 27.58 7.09 8.27
C ARG A 152 27.11 7.85 9.50
N GLU A 153 27.97 8.65 10.11
CA GLU A 153 27.61 9.50 11.25
C GLU A 153 26.51 10.50 10.89
N HIS A 154 26.56 11.06 9.69
CA HIS A 154 25.53 11.98 9.20
C HIS A 154 24.16 11.29 9.17
N TYR A 155 24.02 10.13 8.51
CA TYR A 155 22.73 9.47 8.34
C TYR A 155 22.22 8.84 9.65
N LEU A 156 23.08 8.33 10.50
CA LEU A 156 22.68 7.87 11.84
C LEU A 156 22.17 9.03 12.68
N ARG A 157 22.80 10.20 12.63
CA ARG A 157 22.33 11.41 13.29
C ARG A 157 21.00 11.91 12.74
N CYS A 158 20.80 11.88 11.41
CA CYS A 158 19.52 12.18 10.80
C CYS A 158 18.42 11.28 11.32
N TYR A 159 18.69 9.99 11.40
CA TYR A 159 17.76 9.00 11.96
C TYR A 159 17.46 9.28 13.43
N GLU A 160 18.47 9.50 14.27
CA GLU A 160 18.33 9.84 15.70
C GLU A 160 17.47 11.08 15.93
N GLN A 161 17.58 12.07 15.06
CA GLN A 161 16.78 13.29 15.07
C GLN A 161 15.38 13.10 14.47
N GLY A 162 15.06 11.92 13.92
CA GLY A 162 13.81 11.66 13.25
C GLY A 162 13.64 12.43 11.94
N GLN A 163 14.76 12.81 11.30
CA GLN A 163 14.74 13.51 10.01
C GLN A 163 14.14 12.59 8.94
N ARG A 164 13.19 13.13 8.19
CA ARG A 164 12.50 12.42 7.11
C ARG A 164 12.86 13.05 5.79
N PHE A 165 13.17 12.19 4.85
CA PHE A 165 13.49 12.60 3.49
C PHE A 165 12.23 12.55 2.63
N ALA A 166 12.07 13.49 1.73
CA ALA A 166 10.97 13.57 0.80
C ALA A 166 11.48 13.67 -0.63
N VAL A 167 10.77 13.03 -1.55
CA VAL A 167 11.00 13.23 -2.98
C VAL A 167 10.40 14.58 -3.37
N GLU A 168 11.23 15.60 -3.53
CA GLU A 168 10.78 16.95 -3.87
C GLU A 168 10.44 17.09 -5.36
N GLU A 169 11.16 16.38 -6.22
CA GLU A 169 11.00 16.42 -7.68
C GLU A 169 10.63 15.01 -8.21
N PRO A 170 9.36 14.56 -8.03
CA PRO A 170 8.96 13.20 -8.35
C PRO A 170 9.07 12.84 -9.84
N ASP A 171 9.04 13.82 -10.75
CA ASP A 171 9.24 13.61 -12.20
C ASP A 171 10.67 13.16 -12.57
N ARG A 172 11.64 13.34 -11.66
CA ARG A 172 13.03 12.91 -11.88
C ARG A 172 13.28 11.44 -11.55
N LEU A 173 12.33 10.77 -10.92
CA LEU A 173 12.44 9.36 -10.64
C LEU A 173 12.42 8.54 -11.93
N SER A 174 13.27 7.53 -12.00
CA SER A 174 13.27 6.59 -13.12
C SER A 174 12.03 5.69 -13.04
N PHE A 175 11.41 5.39 -14.18
CA PHE A 175 10.25 4.52 -14.21
C PHE A 175 10.62 3.08 -13.86
N PRO A 176 9.91 2.44 -12.92
CA PRO A 176 10.10 1.03 -12.62
C PRO A 176 9.89 0.15 -13.85
N SER A 177 10.73 -0.86 -13.97
CA SER A 177 10.57 -1.92 -14.97
C SER A 177 10.34 -3.24 -14.28
N TYR A 178 9.60 -4.12 -14.94
CA TYR A 178 9.20 -5.42 -14.40
C TYR A 178 9.56 -6.53 -15.38
N THR A 179 10.06 -7.65 -14.86
CA THR A 179 10.19 -8.88 -15.66
C THR A 179 8.82 -9.54 -15.84
N PRO A 180 8.63 -10.44 -16.82
CA PRO A 180 7.39 -11.20 -16.94
C PRO A 180 7.02 -11.96 -15.68
N GLU A 181 8.00 -12.52 -14.95
CA GLU A 181 7.80 -13.25 -13.71
C GLU A 181 7.33 -12.33 -12.57
N GLU A 182 7.87 -11.11 -12.49
CA GLU A 182 7.42 -10.10 -11.53
C GLU A 182 5.98 -9.66 -11.82
N LEU A 183 5.62 -9.45 -13.09
CA LEU A 183 4.25 -9.08 -13.49
C LEU A 183 3.25 -10.21 -13.20
N GLU A 184 3.66 -11.48 -13.28
CA GLU A 184 2.85 -12.62 -12.87
C GLU A 184 2.66 -12.69 -11.35
N SER A 185 3.61 -12.20 -10.59
CA SER A 185 3.64 -12.26 -9.11
C SER A 185 2.87 -11.10 -8.47
N TYR A 186 3.00 -9.89 -9.03
CA TYR A 186 2.31 -8.70 -8.53
C TYR A 186 0.92 -8.60 -9.13
N ARG A 187 -0.08 -9.12 -8.41
CA ARG A 187 -1.45 -9.25 -8.91
C ARG A 187 -2.45 -8.68 -7.92
N SER A 188 -3.60 -8.25 -8.43
CA SER A 188 -4.73 -7.82 -7.63
C SER A 188 -5.96 -8.70 -7.89
N ILE A 189 -6.76 -8.91 -6.85
CA ILE A 189 -8.01 -9.69 -6.92
C ILE A 189 -9.20 -8.89 -7.43
N PHE A 190 -9.06 -7.59 -7.63
CA PHE A 190 -10.19 -6.76 -8.01
C PHE A 190 -10.73 -7.17 -9.38
N PRO A 191 -12.03 -7.53 -9.47
CA PRO A 191 -12.64 -7.93 -10.72
C PRO A 191 -12.90 -6.70 -11.58
N VAL A 192 -11.91 -6.37 -12.41
CA VAL A 192 -11.98 -5.27 -13.37
C VAL A 192 -12.58 -5.70 -14.68
N GLN A 193 -13.27 -4.79 -15.36
CA GLN A 193 -13.87 -5.05 -16.67
C GLN A 193 -12.83 -4.86 -17.78
N VAL A 194 -11.96 -5.85 -17.96
CA VAL A 194 -10.99 -5.92 -19.07
C VAL A 194 -11.22 -7.22 -19.84
N PRO A 195 -11.18 -7.18 -21.18
CA PRO A 195 -11.52 -8.34 -22.03
C PRO A 195 -10.37 -9.35 -22.18
N LYS A 196 -9.35 -9.30 -21.33
CA LYS A 196 -8.14 -10.13 -21.40
C LYS A 196 -7.74 -10.63 -20.02
N ARG A 197 -6.76 -11.55 -19.95
CA ARG A 197 -6.04 -11.82 -18.71
C ARG A 197 -5.42 -10.52 -18.21
N VAL A 198 -5.61 -10.23 -16.94
CA VAL A 198 -5.16 -8.97 -16.33
C VAL A 198 -3.67 -9.07 -15.99
N VAL A 199 -2.90 -8.12 -16.49
CA VAL A 199 -1.51 -7.87 -16.14
C VAL A 199 -1.44 -6.48 -15.51
N TRP A 200 -1.22 -6.45 -14.20
CA TRP A 200 -1.25 -5.22 -13.43
C TRP A 200 0.05 -4.45 -13.53
N GLY A 201 -0.03 -3.14 -13.77
CA GLY A 201 1.03 -2.19 -13.52
C GLY A 201 0.66 -1.30 -12.33
N TYR A 202 1.65 -0.90 -11.57
CA TYR A 202 1.47 -0.10 -10.36
C TYR A 202 2.32 1.14 -10.45
N LEU A 203 1.74 2.29 -10.12
CA LEU A 203 2.46 3.57 -10.15
C LEU A 203 1.96 4.50 -9.04
N ILE A 204 2.79 5.48 -8.70
CA ILE A 204 2.50 6.54 -7.74
C ILE A 204 2.55 7.85 -8.51
N ALA A 205 1.41 8.51 -8.64
CA ALA A 205 1.29 9.79 -9.33
C ALA A 205 1.44 10.98 -8.38
N THR A 206 0.93 10.82 -7.15
CA THR A 206 1.02 11.85 -6.11
C THR A 206 1.58 11.28 -4.81
N ARG A 207 2.24 12.10 -4.04
CA ARG A 207 2.80 11.76 -2.74
C ARG A 207 2.30 12.73 -1.68
N GLY A 208 1.97 12.19 -0.50
CA GLY A 208 1.40 12.94 0.61
C GLY A 208 -0.13 12.94 0.62
N CYS A 209 -0.70 13.27 1.77
CA CYS A 209 -2.14 13.34 1.98
C CYS A 209 -2.49 14.50 2.90
N PRO A 210 -3.31 15.48 2.45
CA PRO A 210 -3.60 16.68 3.25
C PRO A 210 -4.62 16.44 4.37
N HIS A 211 -5.20 15.22 4.43
CA HIS A 211 -6.27 14.89 5.38
C HIS A 211 -5.74 14.53 6.76
N GLY A 212 -6.60 14.66 7.77
CA GLY A 212 -6.31 14.41 9.17
C GLY A 212 -7.11 13.25 9.77
N CYS A 213 -7.42 12.21 8.98
CA CYS A 213 -8.20 11.08 9.48
C CYS A 213 -7.49 10.41 10.67
N VAL A 214 -8.18 10.29 11.80
CA VAL A 214 -7.59 9.81 13.07
C VAL A 214 -7.06 8.38 12.96
N PHE A 215 -7.77 7.53 12.24
CA PHE A 215 -7.47 6.10 12.08
C PHE A 215 -6.42 5.81 11.02
N CYS A 216 -6.15 6.79 10.14
CA CYS A 216 -5.23 6.57 9.03
C CYS A 216 -3.84 6.28 9.56
N SER A 217 -3.24 5.23 9.04
CA SER A 217 -1.84 4.95 9.25
C SER A 217 -1.05 6.14 8.73
N GLU A 218 -0.64 7.03 9.64
CA GLU A 218 0.19 8.18 9.31
C GLU A 218 1.56 7.79 8.80
N VAL A 219 1.81 6.50 8.60
CA VAL A 219 3.08 6.07 8.03
C VAL A 219 3.34 6.81 6.74
N MET A 220 2.36 6.91 5.88
CA MET A 220 2.46 7.70 4.67
C MET A 220 2.52 9.21 5.00
N ARG A 221 1.72 9.70 5.93
CA ARG A 221 1.69 11.11 6.33
C ARG A 221 2.84 11.50 7.27
N VAL A 222 3.27 10.59 8.13
CA VAL A 222 4.42 10.78 9.04
C VAL A 222 5.73 10.62 8.26
N SER A 223 5.76 9.74 7.25
CA SER A 223 6.93 9.61 6.39
C SER A 223 7.02 10.72 5.35
N ILE A 224 5.90 11.14 4.76
CA ILE A 224 5.85 12.04 3.61
C ILE A 224 5.33 13.43 3.96
N GLY A 225 4.57 13.56 5.08
CA GLY A 225 3.97 14.81 5.51
C GLY A 225 2.66 15.14 4.79
N ARG A 226 2.10 16.33 5.11
CA ARG A 226 0.81 16.79 4.59
C ARG A 226 0.89 17.52 3.25
N LYS A 227 2.10 17.88 2.80
CA LYS A 227 2.31 18.60 1.54
C LYS A 227 2.12 17.62 0.38
N MET A 228 1.13 17.88 -0.45
CA MET A 228 0.95 17.14 -1.70
C MET A 228 2.08 17.51 -2.67
N ARG A 229 2.61 16.51 -3.33
CA ARG A 229 3.60 16.63 -4.41
C ARG A 229 3.14 15.73 -5.54
N SER A 230 2.64 16.36 -6.60
CA SER A 230 2.12 15.67 -7.77
C SER A 230 3.19 15.66 -8.86
N ARG A 231 3.27 14.58 -9.60
CA ARG A 231 4.03 14.51 -10.85
C ARG A 231 3.33 15.34 -11.92
N SER A 232 4.00 15.65 -13.00
CA SER A 232 3.32 16.21 -14.16
C SER A 232 2.45 15.15 -14.84
N ALA A 233 1.33 15.58 -15.41
CA ALA A 233 0.43 14.69 -16.14
C ALA A 233 1.14 13.93 -17.27
N ALA A 234 2.02 14.66 -18.01
CA ALA A 234 2.82 14.06 -19.08
C ALA A 234 3.75 12.96 -18.56
N ASN A 235 4.45 13.18 -17.43
CA ASN A 235 5.37 12.20 -16.86
C ASN A 235 4.63 10.94 -16.39
N VAL A 236 3.42 11.06 -15.83
CA VAL A 236 2.60 9.91 -15.46
C VAL A 236 2.10 9.14 -16.70
N ALA A 237 1.66 9.85 -17.74
CA ALA A 237 1.25 9.24 -18.99
C ALA A 237 2.43 8.50 -19.68
N ASP A 238 3.64 9.06 -19.65
CA ASP A 238 4.84 8.42 -20.16
C ASP A 238 5.16 7.11 -19.43
N GLU A 239 4.98 7.07 -18.09
CA GLU A 239 5.15 5.83 -17.32
C GLU A 239 4.06 4.80 -17.65
N MET A 240 2.81 5.21 -17.83
CA MET A 240 1.74 4.29 -18.26
C MET A 240 2.07 3.66 -19.62
N GLU A 241 2.57 4.43 -20.59
CA GLU A 241 3.03 3.92 -21.87
C GLU A 241 4.27 3.01 -21.73
N HIS A 242 5.18 3.34 -20.80
CA HIS A 242 6.33 2.50 -20.50
C HIS A 242 5.91 1.13 -19.94
N LEU A 243 4.92 1.09 -19.05
CA LEU A 243 4.34 -0.13 -18.50
C LEU A 243 3.60 -0.94 -19.59
N GLU A 244 2.85 -0.27 -20.47
CA GLU A 244 2.15 -0.93 -21.58
C GLU A 244 3.13 -1.69 -22.49
N ARG A 245 4.29 -1.09 -22.80
CA ARG A 245 5.35 -1.73 -23.59
C ARG A 245 5.92 -2.99 -22.93
N GLN A 246 5.79 -3.13 -21.60
CA GLN A 246 6.18 -4.33 -20.85
C GLN A 246 5.07 -5.39 -20.80
N GLY A 247 3.89 -5.13 -21.41
CA GLY A 247 2.76 -6.05 -21.42
C GLY A 247 1.71 -5.81 -20.35
N VAL A 248 1.84 -4.75 -19.56
CA VAL A 248 0.79 -4.29 -18.64
C VAL A 248 -0.45 -3.89 -19.44
N ASN A 249 -1.63 -4.26 -18.95
CA ASN A 249 -2.89 -3.93 -19.60
C ASN A 249 -3.92 -3.28 -18.68
N ILE A 250 -3.53 -2.96 -17.46
CA ILE A 250 -4.27 -2.12 -16.52
C ILE A 250 -3.30 -1.50 -15.50
N CYS A 251 -3.48 -0.22 -15.20
CA CYS A 251 -2.70 0.49 -14.19
C CYS A 251 -3.50 0.67 -12.89
N SER A 252 -2.82 0.51 -11.75
CA SER A 252 -3.33 0.81 -10.43
C SER A 252 -2.53 1.94 -9.80
N PHE A 253 -3.18 3.08 -9.59
CA PHE A 253 -2.60 4.18 -8.82
C PHE A 253 -2.58 3.85 -7.34
N GLN A 254 -1.39 3.94 -6.73
CA GLN A 254 -1.14 3.56 -5.34
C GLN A 254 -0.98 4.78 -4.42
N ASP A 255 -1.50 5.89 -4.86
CA ASP A 255 -1.50 7.16 -4.14
C ASP A 255 -2.24 7.06 -2.80
N ASP A 256 -1.83 7.85 -1.82
CA ASP A 256 -2.49 7.92 -0.52
C ASP A 256 -3.93 8.45 -0.62
N SER A 257 -4.13 9.45 -1.49
CA SER A 257 -5.44 9.96 -1.91
C SER A 257 -5.29 10.56 -3.30
N PHE A 258 -5.59 9.77 -4.32
CA PHE A 258 -5.46 10.18 -5.72
C PHE A 258 -6.29 11.42 -6.05
N SER A 259 -7.47 11.53 -5.44
CA SER A 259 -8.41 12.63 -5.67
C SER A 259 -8.11 13.92 -4.89
N ALA A 260 -7.11 13.91 -3.98
CA ALA A 260 -6.82 15.05 -3.11
C ALA A 260 -6.32 16.30 -3.88
N ASP A 261 -5.62 16.10 -4.99
CA ASP A 261 -5.26 17.16 -5.94
C ASP A 261 -6.13 17.07 -7.20
N GLN A 262 -7.33 17.61 -7.14
CA GLN A 262 -8.27 17.59 -8.27
C GLN A 262 -7.72 18.27 -9.54
N ARG A 263 -6.84 19.28 -9.41
CA ARG A 263 -6.23 19.94 -10.57
C ARG A 263 -5.31 18.99 -11.29
N PHE A 264 -4.49 18.26 -10.54
CA PHE A 264 -3.65 17.20 -11.10
C PHE A 264 -4.50 16.12 -11.78
N VAL A 265 -5.56 15.62 -11.12
CA VAL A 265 -6.42 14.56 -11.69
C VAL A 265 -7.06 15.02 -13.01
N LYS A 266 -7.57 16.26 -13.06
CA LYS A 266 -8.11 16.83 -14.32
C LYS A 266 -7.06 16.89 -15.40
N SER A 267 -5.88 17.44 -15.09
CA SER A 267 -4.78 17.54 -16.05
C SER A 267 -4.31 16.18 -16.56
N LEU A 268 -4.21 15.16 -15.68
CA LEU A 268 -3.87 13.80 -16.09
C LEU A 268 -4.95 13.19 -17.00
N CYS A 269 -6.21 13.35 -16.66
CA CYS A 269 -7.30 12.83 -17.49
C CYS A 269 -7.33 13.50 -18.86
N GLU A 270 -7.14 14.82 -18.92
CA GLU A 270 -7.04 15.57 -20.18
C GLU A 270 -5.86 15.11 -21.04
N GLU A 271 -4.70 14.88 -20.43
CA GLU A 271 -3.50 14.35 -21.10
C GLU A 271 -3.74 12.94 -21.65
N LEU A 272 -4.33 12.03 -20.86
CA LEU A 272 -4.64 10.68 -21.32
C LEU A 272 -5.66 10.67 -22.46
N VAL A 273 -6.66 11.55 -22.42
CA VAL A 273 -7.62 11.73 -23.52
C VAL A 273 -6.94 12.29 -24.75
N ALA A 274 -6.08 13.30 -24.62
CA ALA A 274 -5.36 13.91 -25.74
C ALA A 274 -4.41 12.93 -26.43
N ARG A 275 -3.80 12.00 -25.69
CA ARG A 275 -2.97 10.91 -26.22
C ARG A 275 -3.78 9.74 -26.80
N ASP A 276 -5.11 9.76 -26.71
CA ASP A 276 -5.98 8.62 -27.05
C ASP A 276 -5.58 7.32 -26.31
N SER A 277 -5.13 7.46 -25.06
CA SER A 277 -4.69 6.33 -24.24
C SER A 277 -5.81 5.31 -24.08
N LYS A 278 -5.50 4.04 -24.31
CA LYS A 278 -6.45 2.92 -24.16
C LYS A 278 -6.15 2.12 -22.87
N MET A 279 -5.18 2.52 -22.08
CA MET A 279 -4.80 1.86 -20.85
C MET A 279 -5.89 2.06 -19.79
N PRO A 280 -6.61 0.99 -19.40
CA PRO A 280 -7.53 1.08 -18.26
C PRO A 280 -6.76 1.35 -16.97
N TRP A 281 -7.41 2.04 -16.03
CA TRP A 281 -6.78 2.28 -14.75
C TRP A 281 -7.79 2.31 -13.60
N MET A 282 -7.25 2.11 -12.39
CA MET A 282 -7.98 2.26 -11.14
C MET A 282 -7.20 3.13 -10.13
N ALA A 283 -7.93 3.74 -9.19
CA ALA A 283 -7.33 4.54 -8.12
C ALA A 283 -8.12 4.43 -6.82
N ARG A 284 -7.46 4.77 -5.70
CA ARG A 284 -8.12 4.96 -4.39
C ARG A 284 -8.44 6.42 -4.21
N VAL A 285 -9.71 6.71 -3.89
CA VAL A 285 -10.23 8.07 -3.82
C VAL A 285 -11.11 8.26 -2.59
N ARG A 286 -11.30 9.50 -2.20
CA ARG A 286 -12.24 9.87 -1.14
C ARG A 286 -13.58 10.25 -1.73
N VAL A 287 -14.65 9.85 -1.05
CA VAL A 287 -16.03 10.16 -1.47
C VAL A 287 -16.28 11.66 -1.51
N ASP A 288 -15.71 12.42 -0.54
CA ASP A 288 -15.94 13.86 -0.38
C ASP A 288 -15.08 14.76 -1.29
N GLU A 289 -14.33 14.15 -2.21
CA GLU A 289 -13.48 14.84 -3.22
C GLU A 289 -14.02 14.69 -4.65
N LEU A 290 -15.16 14.03 -4.84
CA LEU A 290 -15.69 13.67 -6.14
C LEU A 290 -16.97 14.46 -6.47
N ASP A 291 -17.02 14.94 -7.70
CA ASP A 291 -18.22 15.44 -8.35
C ASP A 291 -18.51 14.64 -9.64
N TYR A 292 -19.66 14.88 -10.25
CA TYR A 292 -20.07 14.15 -11.45
C TYR A 292 -19.16 14.42 -12.65
N GLU A 293 -18.75 15.68 -12.82
CA GLU A 293 -17.93 16.15 -13.93
C GLU A 293 -16.53 15.51 -13.86
N LEU A 294 -15.93 15.47 -12.68
CA LEU A 294 -14.64 14.80 -12.46
C LEU A 294 -14.73 13.30 -12.75
N LEU A 295 -15.79 12.64 -12.25
CA LEU A 295 -16.01 11.22 -12.53
C LEU A 295 -16.24 10.94 -14.01
N ALA A 296 -16.97 11.79 -14.73
CA ALA A 296 -17.18 11.66 -16.16
C ALA A 296 -15.87 11.81 -16.93
N LEU A 297 -15.03 12.78 -16.57
CA LEU A 297 -13.71 12.96 -17.17
C LEU A 297 -12.78 11.79 -16.87
N MET A 298 -12.75 11.29 -15.62
CA MET A 298 -12.00 10.08 -15.26
C MET A 298 -12.44 8.87 -16.09
N LYS A 299 -13.75 8.70 -16.29
CA LYS A 299 -14.29 7.62 -17.16
C LYS A 299 -13.82 7.76 -18.59
N GLN A 300 -13.85 8.96 -19.14
CA GLN A 300 -13.38 9.25 -20.50
C GLN A 300 -11.88 8.93 -20.65
N ALA A 301 -11.10 9.21 -19.60
CA ALA A 301 -9.66 8.94 -19.54
C ALA A 301 -9.31 7.47 -19.22
N GLY A 302 -10.27 6.55 -19.23
CA GLY A 302 -10.00 5.12 -19.03
C GLY A 302 -10.16 4.59 -17.62
N CYS A 303 -10.72 5.36 -16.66
CA CYS A 303 -11.02 4.85 -15.31
C CYS A 303 -12.05 3.72 -15.39
N VAL A 304 -11.68 2.54 -14.91
CA VAL A 304 -12.56 1.36 -14.89
C VAL A 304 -13.07 1.00 -13.49
N MET A 305 -12.34 1.39 -12.44
CA MET A 305 -12.71 1.10 -11.05
C MET A 305 -12.18 2.15 -10.08
N LEU A 306 -12.93 2.43 -9.04
CA LEU A 306 -12.50 3.29 -7.92
C LEU A 306 -12.63 2.55 -6.60
N GLY A 307 -11.58 2.63 -5.79
CA GLY A 307 -11.58 2.25 -4.40
C GLY A 307 -12.07 3.41 -3.53
N LEU A 308 -13.23 3.28 -2.92
CA LEU A 308 -13.93 4.34 -2.20
C LEU A 308 -13.93 4.09 -0.70
N GLY A 309 -13.31 4.96 0.07
CA GLY A 309 -13.32 4.90 1.53
C GLY A 309 -14.67 5.38 2.08
N VAL A 310 -15.61 4.47 2.31
CA VAL A 310 -16.91 4.74 2.94
C VAL A 310 -16.78 4.77 4.46
N GLU A 311 -16.00 3.89 5.02
CA GLU A 311 -15.61 3.66 6.42
C GLU A 311 -16.80 3.27 7.31
N SER A 312 -17.80 4.16 7.51
CA SER A 312 -18.95 3.89 8.39
C SER A 312 -20.26 4.44 7.82
N GLY A 313 -21.38 3.81 8.18
CA GLY A 313 -22.72 4.31 7.95
C GLY A 313 -23.24 5.25 9.04
N SER A 314 -22.50 5.35 10.15
CA SER A 314 -22.83 6.29 11.24
C SER A 314 -22.16 7.63 11.03
N GLN A 315 -22.95 8.70 10.97
CA GLN A 315 -22.44 10.07 10.89
C GLN A 315 -21.53 10.41 12.08
N ARG A 316 -21.91 9.98 13.31
CA ARG A 316 -21.13 10.20 14.52
C ARG A 316 -19.74 9.56 14.41
N ILE A 317 -19.65 8.34 13.92
CA ILE A 317 -18.36 7.64 13.76
C ILE A 317 -17.50 8.35 12.71
N ILE A 318 -18.06 8.79 11.60
CA ILE A 318 -17.34 9.55 10.56
C ILE A 318 -16.78 10.87 11.12
N GLU A 319 -17.53 11.57 11.95
CA GLU A 319 -17.08 12.79 12.64
C GLU A 319 -15.94 12.48 13.62
N GLN A 320 -16.06 11.41 14.40
CA GLN A 320 -15.02 10.94 15.31
C GLN A 320 -13.74 10.55 14.57
N MET A 321 -13.86 9.96 13.38
CA MET A 321 -12.75 9.64 12.49
C MET A 321 -12.09 10.89 11.86
N GLN A 322 -12.70 12.07 11.97
CA GLN A 322 -12.30 13.29 11.27
C GLN A 322 -12.20 13.07 9.75
N LYS A 323 -13.06 12.21 9.21
CA LYS A 323 -13.04 11.85 7.79
C LYS A 323 -13.70 12.89 6.92
N GLN A 324 -14.86 13.42 7.34
CA GLN A 324 -15.71 14.28 6.52
C GLN A 324 -15.22 15.73 6.49
N ARG A 325 -15.20 16.30 5.28
CA ARG A 325 -14.98 17.74 5.03
C ARG A 325 -16.14 18.38 4.26
N HIS A 326 -17.04 17.59 3.72
CA HIS A 326 -18.19 18.05 2.94
C HIS A 326 -19.38 18.37 3.85
N PRO A 327 -20.19 19.43 3.58
CA PRO A 327 -21.32 19.82 4.43
C PRO A 327 -22.50 18.84 4.40
N LYS A 328 -22.65 18.04 3.32
CA LYS A 328 -23.72 17.05 3.19
C LYS A 328 -23.44 15.86 4.12
N PRO A 329 -24.46 15.27 4.80
CA PRO A 329 -24.29 14.08 5.62
C PRO A 329 -23.55 12.97 4.84
N TRP A 330 -22.63 12.30 5.51
CA TRP A 330 -21.76 11.33 4.87
C TRP A 330 -22.48 10.18 4.17
N PRO A 331 -23.50 9.53 4.78
CA PRO A 331 -24.23 8.47 4.09
C PRO A 331 -24.91 8.94 2.80
N ASP A 332 -25.43 10.19 2.80
CA ASP A 332 -26.09 10.76 1.61
C ASP A 332 -25.10 11.09 0.50
N LEU A 333 -23.92 11.57 0.89
CA LEU A 333 -22.82 11.81 -0.04
C LEU A 333 -22.35 10.48 -0.68
N CYS A 334 -22.20 9.43 0.12
CA CYS A 334 -21.89 8.09 -0.38
C CYS A 334 -22.93 7.59 -1.38
N ARG A 335 -24.23 7.71 -1.06
CA ARG A 335 -25.33 7.35 -1.97
C ARG A 335 -25.20 8.07 -3.31
N GLN A 336 -24.95 9.36 -3.27
CA GLN A 336 -24.81 10.19 -4.46
C GLN A 336 -23.64 9.77 -5.33
N VAL A 337 -22.42 9.63 -4.75
CA VAL A 337 -21.23 9.26 -5.48
C VAL A 337 -21.36 7.85 -6.09
N PHE A 338 -21.88 6.87 -5.34
CA PHE A 338 -22.12 5.53 -5.86
C PHE A 338 -23.23 5.49 -6.94
N GLN A 339 -24.19 6.41 -6.90
CA GLN A 339 -25.14 6.57 -8.00
C GLN A 339 -24.44 7.08 -9.27
N TRP A 340 -23.58 8.09 -9.16
CA TRP A 340 -22.83 8.65 -10.27
C TRP A 340 -21.88 7.62 -10.90
N THR A 341 -21.13 6.87 -10.09
CA THR A 341 -20.24 5.81 -10.61
C THR A 341 -21.01 4.75 -11.39
N ARG A 342 -22.20 4.36 -10.92
CA ARG A 342 -23.07 3.42 -11.66
C ARG A 342 -23.58 4.00 -12.98
N GLN A 343 -23.99 5.26 -13.00
CA GLN A 343 -24.47 5.94 -14.23
C GLN A 343 -23.36 6.01 -15.28
N LEU A 344 -22.12 6.24 -14.84
CA LEU A 344 -20.94 6.33 -15.69
C LEU A 344 -20.31 4.97 -16.03
N GLY A 345 -20.80 3.88 -15.42
CA GLY A 345 -20.24 2.54 -15.63
C GLY A 345 -18.81 2.40 -15.08
N ILE A 346 -18.49 3.11 -13.98
CA ILE A 346 -17.24 2.94 -13.22
C ILE A 346 -17.49 1.88 -12.15
N GLY A 347 -16.61 0.87 -12.09
CA GLY A 347 -16.63 -0.15 -11.04
C GLY A 347 -16.25 0.45 -9.69
N THR A 348 -16.72 -0.16 -8.59
CA THR A 348 -16.44 0.33 -7.24
C THR A 348 -16.02 -0.78 -6.29
N ASN A 349 -14.97 -0.50 -5.52
CA ASN A 349 -14.63 -1.26 -4.32
C ASN A 349 -14.82 -0.35 -3.10
N ALA A 350 -15.66 -0.76 -2.15
CA ALA A 350 -15.95 0.05 -0.97
C ALA A 350 -15.19 -0.46 0.25
N TYR A 351 -14.51 0.44 0.96
CA TYR A 351 -13.78 0.16 2.19
C TYR A 351 -14.62 0.55 3.39
N TYR A 352 -14.65 -0.33 4.40
CA TYR A 352 -15.35 -0.13 5.67
C TYR A 352 -14.42 -0.43 6.84
N VAL A 353 -14.61 0.29 7.93
CA VAL A 353 -13.88 0.10 9.20
C VAL A 353 -14.89 -0.06 10.33
N ILE A 354 -14.85 -1.19 11.02
CA ILE A 354 -15.71 -1.48 12.18
C ILE A 354 -14.87 -1.65 13.44
N GLY A 355 -15.50 -1.50 14.59
CA GLY A 355 -14.81 -1.58 15.88
C GLY A 355 -14.12 -0.27 16.27
N ASN A 356 -14.61 0.86 15.77
CA ASN A 356 -14.12 2.18 16.13
C ASN A 356 -14.33 2.45 17.63
N PRO A 357 -13.52 3.29 18.27
CA PRO A 357 -13.72 3.64 19.67
C PRO A 357 -15.15 4.07 19.94
N THR A 358 -15.79 3.49 20.96
CA THR A 358 -17.20 3.75 21.36
C THR A 358 -18.26 3.46 20.28
N GLU A 359 -17.92 2.76 19.21
CA GLU A 359 -18.88 2.34 18.19
C GLU A 359 -19.82 1.27 18.77
N THR A 360 -21.13 1.49 18.62
CA THR A 360 -22.14 0.54 19.10
C THR A 360 -22.49 -0.50 18.04
N ARG A 361 -23.15 -1.55 18.45
CA ARG A 361 -23.67 -2.59 17.53
C ARG A 361 -24.63 -1.97 16.50
N GLU A 362 -25.50 -1.06 16.93
CA GLU A 362 -26.48 -0.37 16.07
C GLU A 362 -25.77 0.45 14.98
N GLU A 363 -24.63 1.06 15.28
CA GLU A 363 -23.85 1.84 14.31
C GLU A 363 -23.13 0.94 13.31
N ILE A 364 -22.64 -0.23 13.76
CA ILE A 364 -22.13 -1.25 12.83
C ILE A 364 -23.25 -1.74 11.90
N GLU A 365 -24.46 -1.96 12.44
CA GLU A 365 -25.63 -2.33 11.61
C GLU A 365 -26.01 -1.22 10.61
N GLN A 366 -25.90 0.06 10.97
CA GLN A 366 -26.07 1.18 10.02
C GLN A 366 -25.03 1.10 8.89
N THR A 367 -23.79 0.73 9.22
CA THR A 367 -22.72 0.55 8.24
C THR A 367 -23.02 -0.60 7.28
N ILE A 368 -23.50 -1.73 7.81
CA ILE A 368 -23.93 -2.88 7.00
C ILE A 368 -25.11 -2.49 6.09
N ALA A 369 -26.10 -1.78 6.64
CA ALA A 369 -27.27 -1.34 5.88
C ALA A 369 -26.87 -0.41 4.72
N LEU A 370 -26.01 0.56 4.98
CA LEU A 370 -25.48 1.45 3.94
C LEU A 370 -24.74 0.67 2.86
N ALA A 371 -23.88 -0.29 3.23
CA ALA A 371 -23.15 -1.11 2.26
C ALA A 371 -24.08 -1.90 1.33
N LEU A 372 -25.14 -2.48 1.88
CA LEU A 372 -26.16 -3.21 1.10
C LEU A 372 -26.91 -2.28 0.13
N GLU A 373 -27.14 -1.02 0.53
CA GLU A 373 -27.79 0.00 -0.29
C GLU A 373 -26.87 0.50 -1.41
N LEU A 374 -25.58 0.76 -1.11
CA LEU A 374 -24.61 1.28 -2.07
C LEU A 374 -24.33 0.29 -3.20
N LYS A 375 -24.42 -1.02 -2.98
CA LYS A 375 -24.27 -2.09 -4.00
C LYS A 375 -22.95 -1.97 -4.78
N SER A 376 -21.84 -1.66 -4.11
CA SER A 376 -20.52 -1.70 -4.75
C SER A 376 -20.24 -3.06 -5.42
N ASP A 377 -19.28 -3.14 -6.32
CA ASP A 377 -18.91 -4.40 -6.96
C ASP A 377 -18.20 -5.35 -5.99
N THR A 378 -17.34 -4.77 -5.14
CA THR A 378 -16.65 -5.48 -4.06
C THR A 378 -16.65 -4.65 -2.78
N ILE A 379 -16.39 -5.32 -1.65
CA ILE A 379 -16.19 -4.66 -0.36
C ILE A 379 -14.95 -5.18 0.34
N GLN A 380 -14.36 -4.34 1.18
CA GLN A 380 -13.37 -4.74 2.17
C GLN A 380 -13.80 -4.19 3.53
N VAL A 381 -13.85 -5.06 4.53
CA VAL A 381 -14.23 -4.71 5.90
C VAL A 381 -13.04 -4.96 6.82
N HIS A 382 -12.50 -3.88 7.36
CA HIS A 382 -11.35 -3.88 8.24
C HIS A 382 -11.79 -3.64 9.69
N PHE A 383 -10.99 -4.13 10.62
CA PHE A 383 -11.12 -3.70 12.00
C PHE A 383 -10.35 -2.40 12.22
N TYR A 384 -10.89 -1.55 13.08
CA TYR A 384 -10.16 -0.38 13.54
C TYR A 384 -8.88 -0.82 14.23
N THR A 385 -7.75 -0.42 13.67
CA THR A 385 -6.42 -0.79 14.16
C THR A 385 -5.60 0.48 14.32
N PRO A 386 -5.23 0.85 15.54
CA PRO A 386 -4.33 1.97 15.79
C PRO A 386 -2.92 1.62 15.32
N TYR A 387 -2.53 2.08 14.16
CA TYR A 387 -1.19 1.85 13.64
C TYR A 387 -0.18 2.83 14.20
N PRO A 388 1.09 2.41 14.40
CA PRO A 388 2.17 3.30 14.81
C PRO A 388 2.24 4.56 13.96
N GLY A 389 2.40 5.71 14.61
CA GLY A 389 2.44 7.02 13.97
C GLY A 389 1.08 7.63 13.64
N SER A 390 -0.05 6.89 13.82
CA SER A 390 -1.39 7.46 13.69
C SER A 390 -1.82 8.23 14.94
N MET A 391 -2.77 9.17 14.79
CA MET A 391 -3.40 9.81 15.94
C MET A 391 -4.13 8.79 16.84
N ALA A 392 -4.63 7.71 16.25
CA ALA A 392 -5.23 6.60 16.98
C ALA A 392 -4.21 5.88 17.88
N TRP A 393 -2.99 5.66 17.38
CA TRP A 393 -1.90 5.08 18.17
C TRP A 393 -1.59 5.92 19.39
N GLU A 394 -1.36 7.21 19.18
CA GLU A 394 -1.05 8.14 20.28
C GLU A 394 -2.16 8.18 21.34
N LYS A 395 -3.41 8.15 20.89
CA LYS A 395 -4.57 8.20 21.79
C LYS A 395 -4.75 6.93 22.63
N HIS A 396 -4.28 5.78 22.15
CA HIS A 396 -4.53 4.47 22.76
C HIS A 396 -3.24 3.77 23.21
N LYS A 397 -2.14 4.50 23.40
CA LYS A 397 -0.84 3.97 23.80
C LYS A 397 -0.90 3.07 25.03
N ASP A 398 -1.66 3.47 26.06
CA ASP A 398 -1.77 2.72 27.31
C ASP A 398 -2.41 1.34 27.13
N VAL A 399 -3.38 1.23 26.23
CA VAL A 399 -4.01 -0.06 25.89
C VAL A 399 -3.05 -0.89 25.02
N ILE A 400 -2.42 -0.25 24.05
CA ILE A 400 -1.50 -0.91 23.10
C ILE A 400 -0.30 -1.50 23.85
N ALA A 401 0.26 -0.78 24.86
CA ALA A 401 1.39 -1.24 25.64
C ALA A 401 1.15 -2.55 26.40
N GLN A 402 -0.11 -2.96 26.57
CA GLN A 402 -0.48 -4.22 27.23
C GLN A 402 -0.49 -5.41 26.26
N HIS A 403 -0.25 -5.19 24.97
CA HIS A 403 -0.33 -6.18 23.92
C HIS A 403 0.93 -6.20 23.04
N ASP A 404 1.15 -7.29 22.34
CA ASP A 404 2.21 -7.38 21.34
C ASP A 404 1.81 -6.65 20.06
N ALA A 405 2.27 -5.42 19.91
CA ALA A 405 1.95 -4.57 18.76
C ALA A 405 2.40 -5.18 17.41
N THR A 406 3.29 -6.19 17.41
CA THR A 406 3.72 -6.88 16.18
C THR A 406 2.62 -7.74 15.57
N GLN A 407 1.62 -8.13 16.38
CA GLN A 407 0.49 -8.96 15.94
C GLN A 407 -0.74 -8.13 15.53
N MET A 408 -0.64 -6.80 15.58
CA MET A 408 -1.76 -5.91 15.23
C MET A 408 -1.92 -5.83 13.71
N PHE A 409 -2.86 -6.57 13.17
CA PHE A 409 -3.15 -6.61 11.73
C PHE A 409 -4.63 -6.35 11.47
N HIS A 410 -4.97 -5.38 10.62
CA HIS A 410 -6.36 -4.98 10.36
C HIS A 410 -7.22 -6.05 9.65
N TYR A 411 -6.59 -7.07 9.06
CA TYR A 411 -7.28 -8.22 8.49
C TYR A 411 -7.46 -9.37 9.50
N ALA A 412 -6.70 -9.37 10.58
CA ALA A 412 -6.78 -10.40 11.62
C ALA A 412 -7.90 -10.11 12.63
N THR A 413 -7.95 -10.90 13.68
CA THR A 413 -8.80 -10.64 14.84
C THR A 413 -8.24 -9.43 15.61
N PRO A 414 -9.07 -8.47 16.05
CA PRO A 414 -8.61 -7.38 16.89
C PRO A 414 -8.00 -7.93 18.19
N MET A 415 -6.88 -7.37 18.64
CA MET A 415 -6.24 -7.77 19.90
C MET A 415 -6.95 -7.20 21.13
N PHE A 416 -7.63 -6.07 20.97
CA PHE A 416 -8.39 -5.41 22.02
C PHE A 416 -9.62 -4.73 21.40
N ALA A 417 -10.65 -4.54 22.20
CA ALA A 417 -11.85 -3.83 21.80
C ALA A 417 -11.79 -2.37 22.27
N LEU A 418 -11.99 -1.44 21.36
CA LEU A 418 -12.18 -0.01 21.64
C LEU A 418 -13.64 0.41 21.47
N ALA A 419 -14.42 -0.43 20.81
CA ALA A 419 -15.85 -0.27 20.61
C ALA A 419 -16.65 -0.74 21.84
N ASP A 420 -17.92 -0.37 21.91
CA ASP A 420 -18.88 -0.89 22.89
C ASP A 420 -19.40 -2.29 22.49
N VAL A 421 -18.52 -3.07 21.84
CA VAL A 421 -18.81 -4.41 21.30
C VAL A 421 -17.60 -5.30 21.60
N SER A 422 -17.84 -6.53 22.04
CA SER A 422 -16.76 -7.49 22.34
C SER A 422 -15.99 -7.89 21.06
N ILE A 423 -14.74 -8.35 21.22
CA ILE A 423 -13.93 -8.86 20.10
C ILE A 423 -14.65 -9.99 19.36
N GLU A 424 -15.24 -10.94 20.11
CA GLU A 424 -15.98 -12.06 19.53
C GLU A 424 -17.16 -11.60 18.68
N ASP A 425 -17.88 -10.59 19.17
CA ASP A 425 -19.03 -10.03 18.44
C ASP A 425 -18.58 -9.23 17.23
N LEU A 426 -17.46 -8.50 17.30
CA LEU A 426 -16.87 -7.81 16.13
C LEU A 426 -16.51 -8.80 15.02
N VAL A 427 -15.88 -9.93 15.37
CA VAL A 427 -15.55 -11.00 14.40
C VAL A 427 -16.82 -11.58 13.78
N LYS A 428 -17.85 -11.87 14.62
CA LYS A 428 -19.17 -12.33 14.13
C LYS A 428 -19.84 -11.31 13.22
N LEU A 429 -19.82 -10.02 13.58
CA LEU A 429 -20.41 -8.93 12.80
C LEU A 429 -19.71 -8.78 11.45
N ARG A 430 -18.36 -8.85 11.39
CA ARG A 430 -17.64 -8.85 10.11
C ARG A 430 -18.04 -10.02 9.22
N SER A 431 -18.13 -11.22 9.79
CA SER A 431 -18.59 -12.41 9.05
C SER A 431 -20.03 -12.26 8.54
N GLN A 432 -20.92 -11.70 9.38
CA GLN A 432 -22.30 -11.39 8.98
C GLN A 432 -22.34 -10.32 7.89
N PHE A 433 -21.49 -9.29 7.96
CA PHE A 433 -21.37 -8.25 6.95
C PHE A 433 -21.08 -8.88 5.58
N TYR A 434 -20.02 -9.70 5.46
CA TYR A 434 -19.68 -10.37 4.21
C TYR A 434 -20.80 -11.31 3.75
N ARG A 435 -21.39 -12.10 4.66
CA ARG A 435 -22.49 -13.01 4.31
C ARG A 435 -23.69 -12.28 3.76
N ARG A 436 -24.19 -11.24 4.45
CA ARG A 436 -25.32 -10.41 4.00
C ARG A 436 -25.03 -9.73 2.67
N TYR A 437 -23.79 -9.29 2.47
CA TYR A 437 -23.38 -8.63 1.24
C TYR A 437 -23.33 -9.59 0.06
N ILE A 438 -22.72 -10.77 0.21
CA ILE A 438 -22.54 -11.77 -0.86
C ILE A 438 -23.85 -12.49 -1.19
N PHE A 439 -24.64 -12.84 -0.18
CA PHE A 439 -25.90 -13.60 -0.38
C PHE A 439 -27.12 -12.71 -0.63
N ARG A 440 -26.95 -11.40 -0.87
CA ARG A 440 -28.08 -10.59 -1.34
C ARG A 440 -28.57 -11.08 -2.71
N ALA A 441 -29.90 -11.15 -2.90
CA ALA A 441 -30.52 -11.77 -4.08
C ALA A 441 -30.01 -11.26 -5.44
N SER A 442 -29.60 -9.99 -5.52
CA SER A 442 -29.09 -9.38 -6.75
C SER A 442 -27.59 -9.56 -6.97
N PHE A 443 -26.80 -9.94 -5.95
CA PHE A 443 -25.34 -9.91 -6.05
C PHE A 443 -24.80 -11.00 -7.00
N GLY A 444 -25.15 -12.27 -6.78
CA GLY A 444 -24.58 -13.37 -7.53
C GLY A 444 -24.79 -13.23 -9.04
N LEU A 445 -26.03 -12.98 -9.45
CA LEU A 445 -26.36 -12.83 -10.88
C LEU A 445 -25.74 -11.57 -11.50
N THR A 446 -25.84 -10.43 -10.81
CA THR A 446 -25.32 -9.14 -11.32
C THR A 446 -23.80 -9.14 -11.36
N HIS A 447 -23.15 -9.64 -10.29
CA HIS A 447 -21.71 -9.72 -10.20
C HIS A 447 -21.11 -10.66 -11.26
N MET A 448 -21.66 -11.88 -11.37
CA MET A 448 -21.21 -12.84 -12.38
C MET A 448 -21.45 -12.32 -13.79
N ARG A 449 -22.62 -11.73 -14.07
CA ARG A 449 -22.89 -11.13 -15.38
C ARG A 449 -21.91 -10.01 -15.73
N LYS A 450 -21.55 -9.18 -14.75
CA LYS A 450 -20.66 -8.02 -14.92
C LYS A 450 -19.19 -8.46 -15.07
N HIS A 451 -18.77 -9.49 -14.33
CA HIS A 451 -17.36 -9.88 -14.20
C HIS A 451 -17.05 -11.28 -14.76
N ALA A 452 -17.98 -11.92 -15.49
CA ALA A 452 -17.77 -13.25 -16.07
C ALA A 452 -16.52 -13.35 -16.93
N ALA A 453 -16.27 -12.34 -17.77
CA ALA A 453 -15.08 -12.28 -18.61
C ALA A 453 -13.80 -12.22 -17.79
N PHE A 454 -13.78 -11.42 -16.71
CA PHE A 454 -12.64 -11.36 -15.79
C PHE A 454 -12.33 -12.74 -15.21
N TYR A 455 -13.31 -13.43 -14.63
CA TYR A 455 -13.12 -14.76 -14.02
C TYR A 455 -12.80 -15.83 -15.06
N TRP A 456 -13.32 -15.71 -16.27
CA TRP A 456 -12.97 -16.62 -17.36
C TRP A 456 -11.49 -16.53 -17.76
N HIS A 457 -10.95 -15.32 -17.84
CA HIS A 457 -9.55 -15.08 -18.20
C HIS A 457 -8.57 -15.20 -17.02
N ASN A 458 -9.06 -15.14 -15.77
CA ASN A 458 -8.28 -15.22 -14.53
C ASN A 458 -8.84 -16.34 -13.65
N ARG A 459 -8.85 -17.58 -14.17
CA ARG A 459 -9.45 -18.75 -13.49
C ARG A 459 -8.79 -19.06 -12.15
N ASP A 460 -7.50 -18.83 -12.02
CA ASP A 460 -6.72 -18.98 -10.82
C ASP A 460 -7.23 -18.07 -9.68
N ILE A 461 -7.56 -16.81 -9.99
CA ILE A 461 -8.21 -15.90 -9.03
C ILE A 461 -9.58 -16.45 -8.62
N PHE A 462 -10.37 -16.92 -9.57
CA PHE A 462 -11.69 -17.47 -9.28
C PHE A 462 -11.62 -18.70 -8.33
N TRP A 463 -10.69 -19.61 -8.58
CA TRP A 463 -10.50 -20.79 -7.73
C TRP A 463 -9.93 -20.41 -6.35
N SER A 464 -9.00 -19.44 -6.30
CA SER A 464 -8.49 -18.90 -5.04
C SER A 464 -9.61 -18.29 -4.19
N LEU A 465 -10.49 -17.49 -4.79
CA LEU A 465 -11.65 -16.90 -4.09
C LEU A 465 -12.63 -17.96 -3.60
N LEU A 466 -12.80 -19.09 -4.29
CA LEU A 466 -13.61 -20.22 -3.81
C LEU A 466 -12.91 -20.96 -2.66
N GLY A 467 -11.58 -21.02 -2.65
CA GLY A 467 -10.76 -21.61 -1.57
C GLY A 467 -10.77 -20.81 -0.27
N ILE A 468 -11.08 -19.54 -0.30
CA ILE A 468 -11.21 -18.64 0.87
C ILE A 468 -12.35 -19.03 1.83
N ARG A 469 -13.01 -20.17 1.61
CA ARG A 469 -13.99 -20.73 2.57
C ARG A 469 -13.49 -20.80 4.02
N LYS A 470 -12.18 -20.79 4.27
CA LYS A 470 -11.59 -20.75 5.62
C LYS A 470 -11.63 -19.37 6.28
N ILE A 471 -11.77 -18.26 5.53
CA ILE A 471 -11.89 -16.90 6.09
C ILE A 471 -13.26 -16.67 6.73
N PHE A 472 -14.25 -17.53 6.41
CA PHE A 472 -15.62 -17.44 6.91
C PHE A 472 -15.91 -18.41 8.09
N ARG A 473 -14.90 -19.09 8.59
CA ARG A 473 -14.94 -19.85 9.84
C ARG A 473 -14.27 -19.07 10.95
#